data_91ccf2d5fe8df9174b6e40e082c77be0
#
_entry.id   91ccf2d5fe8df9174b6e40e082c77be0
#
_cell.length_a   1.000
_cell.length_b   1.000
_cell.length_c   1.000
_cell.angle_alpha   90.00
_cell.angle_beta   90.00
_cell.angle_gamma   90.00
#
_symmetry.space_group_name_H-M   'P 1'
#
loop_
_entity.id
_entity.type
_entity.pdbx_description
1 polymer ?
#
loop_
_entity_poly.entity_id
_entity_poly.type
_entity_poly.pdbx_seq_one_letter_code
_entity_poly.pdbx_strand_id
1 'polypeptide(L)'
;MGPSGAGKTTLLNLLTGFYDKSYKGEVQINGNVRDQALFNKQSCYVMQEDRLLPALTVYEAISMSVELRMPTLSKIAKEEMVELSISEWGLGECRDTRTENLSGGQRKRLAIAQELVNNPPVLFLDEPTSGLDNVSSLMCVQALKKMAFAGHTVICCIHAPSAKIFSYFDRLYMVSSGRCIYNGRVDELIPFLAQRGLHCPEYHNPADYICEIASEEHSDHCERLSAEFRIPLSSAEQGVDYSSTTIYGGKVMTEQERAEQYRMYSFKVNQFQQFRTLLRRCWLSIIRNKVATMLRVLAYAAFAVMSIVLFYDIGSRATTVVHSVKLYFVVVCICVVQTVFPSTVVFPVEVSVLVREQRNCWYGLKMYYLAYYFAELPFLVVPVSLYMGAIYYPTAQPQELWRFAAMLLFSIQLCGVSQAIALSVSALCTVQSAAAVAFPIVSPAFMFCGAFAPRQMLKPYVSWLTEVSFVNHAYNGLLVSAYGYGRAKLPCDDFICVYDDPAELLQITGTGDRTIHEFWLILVAMEAAIRILGFFLLRFRLARKT
;
A
#
# COMPACT_ATOMS: atom_id res chain seq x y z
N MET A 1 -10.64 -22.90 -15.29
CA MET A 1 -9.58 -23.79 -14.81
C MET A 1 -8.46 -23.89 -15.82
N GLY A 2 -7.33 -24.55 -15.52
CA GLY A 2 -6.20 -24.80 -16.41
C GLY A 2 -4.89 -24.99 -15.67
N PRO A 3 -3.84 -25.52 -16.34
CA PRO A 3 -2.52 -25.68 -15.76
C PRO A 3 -1.88 -24.33 -15.37
N SER A 4 -0.77 -24.41 -14.66
CA SER A 4 0.01 -23.19 -14.30
C SER A 4 0.51 -22.51 -15.59
N GLY A 5 0.42 -21.19 -15.67
CA GLY A 5 0.84 -20.46 -16.87
C GLY A 5 -0.17 -20.44 -18.04
N ALA A 6 -1.29 -21.17 -17.96
CA ALA A 6 -2.28 -21.21 -19.05
C ALA A 6 -2.99 -19.89 -19.37
N GLY A 7 -2.85 -18.85 -18.53
CA GLY A 7 -3.47 -17.54 -18.73
C GLY A 7 -4.75 -17.28 -17.93
N LYS A 8 -5.06 -18.08 -16.90
CA LYS A 8 -6.27 -17.94 -16.05
C LYS A 8 -6.41 -16.55 -15.42
N THR A 9 -5.41 -16.12 -14.67
CA THR A 9 -5.38 -14.80 -14.02
C THR A 9 -5.40 -13.66 -15.04
N THR A 10 -4.75 -13.85 -16.20
CA THR A 10 -4.80 -12.87 -17.30
C THR A 10 -6.21 -12.72 -17.84
N LEU A 11 -6.92 -13.83 -18.08
CA LEU A 11 -8.33 -13.80 -18.51
C LEU A 11 -9.22 -13.14 -17.45
N LEU A 12 -9.02 -13.47 -16.17
CA LEU A 12 -9.77 -12.87 -15.06
C LEU A 12 -9.56 -11.36 -15.00
N ASN A 13 -8.32 -10.91 -15.16
CA ASN A 13 -7.96 -9.49 -15.19
C ASN A 13 -8.56 -8.76 -16.42
N LEU A 14 -8.69 -9.42 -17.57
CA LEU A 14 -9.38 -8.87 -18.74
C LEU A 14 -10.89 -8.71 -18.48
N LEU A 15 -11.52 -9.74 -17.91
CA LEU A 15 -12.94 -9.72 -17.58
C LEU A 15 -13.27 -8.66 -16.53
N THR A 16 -12.39 -8.41 -15.57
CA THR A 16 -12.55 -7.35 -14.56
C THR A 16 -12.24 -5.96 -15.08
N GLY A 17 -11.53 -5.84 -16.23
CA GLY A 17 -11.08 -4.57 -16.78
C GLY A 17 -9.81 -4.03 -16.15
N PHE A 18 -9.04 -4.85 -15.45
CA PHE A 18 -7.72 -4.47 -14.95
C PHE A 18 -6.65 -4.47 -16.04
N TYR A 19 -6.91 -5.12 -17.17
CA TYR A 19 -6.13 -5.04 -18.40
C TYR A 19 -6.92 -4.26 -19.45
N ASP A 20 -6.67 -2.96 -19.57
CA ASP A 20 -7.43 -2.07 -20.47
C ASP A 20 -6.70 -1.76 -21.80
N LYS A 21 -5.43 -2.15 -21.95
CA LYS A 21 -4.60 -1.54 -23.01
C LYS A 21 -4.22 -2.41 -24.21
N SER A 22 -4.61 -3.69 -24.31
CA SER A 22 -4.09 -4.51 -25.42
C SER A 22 -4.90 -5.76 -25.77
N TYR A 23 -6.21 -5.77 -25.57
CA TYR A 23 -7.03 -6.87 -26.06
C TYR A 23 -7.88 -6.45 -27.26
N LYS A 24 -8.16 -7.40 -28.15
CA LYS A 24 -9.09 -7.25 -29.27
C LYS A 24 -10.43 -7.90 -28.85
N GLY A 25 -11.53 -7.26 -29.21
CA GLY A 25 -12.88 -7.69 -28.86
C GLY A 25 -13.52 -6.77 -27.80
N GLU A 26 -14.72 -7.13 -27.38
CA GLU A 26 -15.49 -6.39 -26.38
C GLU A 26 -15.99 -7.31 -25.26
N VAL A 27 -16.20 -6.76 -24.09
CA VAL A 27 -16.84 -7.45 -22.96
C VAL A 27 -18.22 -6.84 -22.78
N GLN A 28 -19.24 -7.70 -22.85
CA GLN A 28 -20.63 -7.31 -22.67
C GLN A 28 -21.17 -7.81 -21.33
N ILE A 29 -22.04 -7.00 -20.70
CA ILE A 29 -22.75 -7.32 -19.48
C ILE A 29 -24.24 -7.16 -19.76
N ASN A 30 -24.99 -8.26 -19.66
CA ASN A 30 -26.41 -8.29 -19.99
C ASN A 30 -26.70 -7.70 -21.40
N GLY A 31 -25.86 -8.03 -22.39
CA GLY A 31 -25.98 -7.55 -23.76
C GLY A 31 -25.53 -6.12 -24.05
N ASN A 32 -25.05 -5.38 -23.04
CA ASN A 32 -24.51 -4.04 -23.22
C ASN A 32 -22.98 -4.06 -23.11
N VAL A 33 -22.31 -3.22 -23.91
CA VAL A 33 -20.86 -3.03 -23.78
C VAL A 33 -20.53 -2.54 -22.38
N ARG A 34 -19.52 -3.14 -21.76
CA ARG A 34 -19.11 -2.85 -20.39
C ARG A 34 -18.73 -1.39 -20.20
N ASP A 35 -19.47 -0.67 -19.34
CA ASP A 35 -19.01 0.59 -18.75
C ASP A 35 -18.10 0.26 -17.58
N GLN A 36 -16.79 0.50 -17.75
CA GLN A 36 -15.79 0.13 -16.74
C GLN A 36 -16.01 0.83 -15.40
N ALA A 37 -16.43 2.11 -15.39
CA ALA A 37 -16.63 2.88 -14.17
C ALA A 37 -17.82 2.37 -13.35
N LEU A 38 -18.89 1.94 -14.03
CA LEU A 38 -20.05 1.32 -13.40
C LEU A 38 -19.73 -0.11 -12.94
N PHE A 39 -19.07 -0.88 -13.80
CA PHE A 39 -18.71 -2.26 -13.52
C PHE A 39 -17.80 -2.42 -12.29
N ASN A 40 -16.82 -1.54 -12.13
CA ASN A 40 -15.95 -1.52 -10.95
C ASN A 40 -16.70 -1.31 -9.62
N LYS A 41 -17.93 -0.77 -9.68
CA LYS A 41 -18.79 -0.60 -8.52
C LYS A 41 -19.73 -1.78 -8.28
N GLN A 42 -20.05 -2.50 -9.34
CA GLN A 42 -20.94 -3.68 -9.33
C GLN A 42 -20.16 -4.98 -9.11
N SER A 43 -18.86 -4.97 -9.29
CA SER A 43 -18.01 -6.15 -9.15
C SER A 43 -17.02 -6.01 -8.00
N CYS A 44 -16.61 -7.14 -7.44
CA CYS A 44 -15.46 -7.19 -6.56
C CYS A 44 -14.45 -8.22 -7.05
N TYR A 45 -13.19 -7.97 -6.74
CA TYR A 45 -12.07 -8.84 -7.07
C TYR A 45 -11.32 -9.28 -5.81
N VAL A 46 -11.37 -10.56 -5.51
CA VAL A 46 -10.61 -11.20 -4.44
C VAL A 46 -9.32 -11.76 -5.02
N MET A 47 -8.19 -11.23 -4.59
CA MET A 47 -6.86 -11.63 -5.08
C MET A 47 -6.43 -12.99 -4.53
N GLN A 48 -5.48 -13.62 -5.20
CA GLN A 48 -4.84 -14.86 -4.74
C GLN A 48 -4.16 -14.65 -3.38
N GLU A 49 -3.42 -13.55 -3.19
CA GLU A 49 -2.79 -13.21 -1.90
C GLU A 49 -3.79 -12.51 -0.96
N ASP A 50 -3.88 -13.00 0.28
CA ASP A 50 -4.73 -12.42 1.32
C ASP A 50 -4.03 -11.24 1.98
N ARG A 51 -4.07 -10.08 1.32
CA ARG A 51 -3.45 -8.84 1.81
C ARG A 51 -4.32 -8.18 2.86
N LEU A 52 -4.13 -8.55 4.11
CA LEU A 52 -4.82 -8.02 5.28
C LEU A 52 -3.88 -7.17 6.13
N LEU A 53 -4.43 -6.24 6.90
CA LEU A 53 -3.65 -5.44 7.87
C LEU A 53 -3.39 -6.29 9.13
N PRO A 54 -2.13 -6.61 9.48
CA PRO A 54 -1.79 -7.58 10.52
C PRO A 54 -2.36 -7.23 11.90
N ALA A 55 -2.42 -5.95 12.22
CA ALA A 55 -2.73 -5.42 13.54
C ALA A 55 -4.22 -5.37 13.89
N LEU A 56 -5.12 -5.56 12.92
CA LEU A 56 -6.57 -5.48 13.14
C LEU A 56 -7.13 -6.83 13.58
N THR A 57 -8.17 -6.83 14.41
CA THR A 57 -8.96 -8.03 14.67
C THR A 57 -9.93 -8.31 13.53
N VAL A 58 -10.48 -9.53 13.46
CA VAL A 58 -11.51 -9.90 12.48
C VAL A 58 -12.68 -8.93 12.52
N TYR A 59 -13.20 -8.66 13.72
CA TYR A 59 -14.29 -7.70 13.91
C TYR A 59 -13.96 -6.31 13.39
N GLU A 60 -12.79 -5.78 13.75
CA GLU A 60 -12.35 -4.45 13.32
C GLU A 60 -12.16 -4.38 11.81
N ALA A 61 -11.60 -5.43 11.20
CA ALA A 61 -11.36 -5.48 9.76
C ALA A 61 -12.68 -5.44 8.97
N ILE A 62 -13.70 -6.20 9.40
CA ILE A 62 -15.03 -6.16 8.77
C ILE A 62 -15.75 -4.85 9.09
N SER A 63 -15.71 -4.38 10.34
CA SER A 63 -16.35 -3.12 10.76
C SER A 63 -15.84 -1.92 9.96
N MET A 64 -14.54 -1.83 9.72
CA MET A 64 -13.96 -0.76 8.89
C MET A 64 -14.37 -0.88 7.42
N SER A 65 -14.53 -2.10 6.89
CA SER A 65 -15.07 -2.32 5.55
C SER A 65 -16.51 -1.80 5.45
N VAL A 66 -17.35 -2.12 6.43
CA VAL A 66 -18.74 -1.63 6.54
C VAL A 66 -18.77 -0.11 6.63
N GLU A 67 -17.96 0.50 7.50
CA GLU A 67 -17.89 1.96 7.64
C GLU A 67 -17.51 2.68 6.35
N LEU A 68 -16.57 2.13 5.58
CA LEU A 68 -16.07 2.72 4.34
C LEU A 68 -16.98 2.47 3.13
N ARG A 69 -17.74 1.38 3.11
CA ARG A 69 -18.53 0.97 1.93
C ARG A 69 -20.03 1.18 2.11
N MET A 70 -20.54 1.22 3.36
CA MET A 70 -21.97 1.34 3.70
C MET A 70 -22.25 2.58 4.56
N PRO A 71 -22.08 3.80 4.00
CA PRO A 71 -22.19 5.06 4.77
C PRO A 71 -23.60 5.36 5.25
N THR A 72 -24.61 4.90 4.51
CA THR A 72 -26.03 5.24 4.74
C THR A 72 -26.67 4.46 5.88
N LEU A 73 -26.04 3.36 6.30
CA LEU A 73 -26.56 2.54 7.39
C LEU A 73 -26.41 3.23 8.75
N SER A 74 -27.42 3.05 9.62
CA SER A 74 -27.33 3.45 11.02
C SER A 74 -26.21 2.67 11.73
N LYS A 75 -25.75 3.17 12.89
CA LYS A 75 -24.71 2.49 13.67
C LYS A 75 -25.12 1.07 14.05
N ILE A 76 -26.37 0.89 14.48
CA ILE A 76 -26.93 -0.42 14.86
C ILE A 76 -26.94 -1.37 13.67
N ALA A 77 -27.44 -0.93 12.52
CA ALA A 77 -27.46 -1.75 11.31
C ALA A 77 -26.05 -2.14 10.81
N LYS A 78 -25.04 -1.28 11.03
CA LYS A 78 -23.64 -1.61 10.74
C LYS A 78 -23.11 -2.69 11.67
N GLU A 79 -23.39 -2.62 12.96
CA GLU A 79 -23.00 -3.63 13.94
C GLU A 79 -23.66 -4.99 13.61
N GLU A 80 -24.96 -5.00 13.31
CA GLU A 80 -25.69 -6.20 12.86
C GLU A 80 -25.09 -6.81 11.60
N MET A 81 -24.74 -5.98 10.61
CA MET A 81 -24.11 -6.45 9.38
C MET A 81 -22.72 -7.06 9.62
N VAL A 82 -21.93 -6.52 10.54
CA VAL A 82 -20.63 -7.07 10.93
C VAL A 82 -20.81 -8.45 11.56
N GLU A 83 -21.73 -8.60 12.52
CA GLU A 83 -21.99 -9.87 13.21
C GLU A 83 -22.58 -10.92 12.24
N LEU A 84 -23.47 -10.51 11.33
CA LEU A 84 -24.00 -11.37 10.28
C LEU A 84 -22.86 -11.89 9.37
N SER A 85 -21.98 -11.00 8.90
CA SER A 85 -20.85 -11.37 8.06
C SER A 85 -19.89 -12.32 8.78
N ILE A 86 -19.60 -12.09 10.07
CA ILE A 86 -18.76 -12.99 10.88
C ILE A 86 -19.40 -14.38 10.98
N SER A 87 -20.71 -14.45 11.20
CA SER A 87 -21.45 -15.70 11.31
C SER A 87 -21.50 -16.47 9.98
N GLU A 88 -21.83 -15.80 8.90
CA GLU A 88 -21.96 -16.41 7.56
C GLU A 88 -20.64 -17.03 7.08
N TRP A 89 -19.50 -16.40 7.40
CA TRP A 89 -18.18 -16.88 7.01
C TRP A 89 -17.52 -17.78 8.06
N GLY A 90 -18.24 -18.14 9.15
CA GLY A 90 -17.75 -19.03 10.20
C GLY A 90 -16.50 -18.49 10.90
N LEU A 91 -16.49 -17.18 11.19
CA LEU A 91 -15.38 -16.48 11.84
C LEU A 91 -15.66 -16.14 13.30
N GLY A 92 -16.76 -16.66 13.88
CA GLY A 92 -17.21 -16.34 15.24
C GLY A 92 -16.15 -16.64 16.31
N GLU A 93 -15.51 -17.81 16.24
CA GLU A 93 -14.48 -18.23 17.21
C GLU A 93 -13.22 -17.34 17.18
N CYS A 94 -12.92 -16.72 16.04
CA CYS A 94 -11.75 -15.86 15.89
C CYS A 94 -12.09 -14.36 15.80
N ARG A 95 -13.29 -13.95 16.23
CA ARG A 95 -13.82 -12.58 16.15
C ARG A 95 -12.84 -11.52 16.65
N ASP A 96 -12.24 -11.76 17.80
CA ASP A 96 -11.31 -10.83 18.47
C ASP A 96 -9.82 -11.19 18.23
N THR A 97 -9.56 -12.20 17.41
CA THR A 97 -8.21 -12.60 17.01
C THR A 97 -7.65 -11.63 15.97
N ARG A 98 -6.38 -11.25 16.10
CA ARG A 98 -5.69 -10.43 15.09
C ARG A 98 -5.48 -11.20 13.80
N THR A 99 -5.52 -10.49 12.68
CA THR A 99 -5.40 -11.09 11.35
C THR A 99 -4.04 -11.78 11.12
N GLU A 100 -2.98 -11.34 11.79
CA GLU A 100 -1.66 -11.98 11.76
C GLU A 100 -1.66 -13.40 12.34
N ASN A 101 -2.55 -13.68 13.30
CA ASN A 101 -2.64 -14.94 14.04
C ASN A 101 -3.71 -15.90 13.48
N LEU A 102 -4.37 -15.53 12.37
CA LEU A 102 -5.39 -16.35 11.73
C LEU A 102 -4.75 -17.51 10.97
N SER A 103 -5.43 -18.66 10.94
CA SER A 103 -5.09 -19.75 10.01
C SER A 103 -5.26 -19.30 8.55
N GLY A 104 -4.64 -19.97 7.59
CA GLY A 104 -4.78 -19.67 6.17
C GLY A 104 -6.26 -19.62 5.73
N GLY A 105 -7.06 -20.61 6.17
CA GLY A 105 -8.49 -20.68 5.87
C GLY A 105 -9.30 -19.53 6.48
N GLN A 106 -9.04 -19.17 7.73
CA GLN A 106 -9.69 -18.04 8.38
C GLN A 106 -9.32 -16.72 7.69
N ARG A 107 -8.05 -16.57 7.31
CA ARG A 107 -7.54 -15.39 6.60
C ARG A 107 -8.21 -15.22 5.25
N LYS A 108 -8.31 -16.30 4.45
CA LYS A 108 -9.00 -16.27 3.15
C LYS A 108 -10.49 -15.93 3.32
N ARG A 109 -11.19 -16.56 4.26
CA ARG A 109 -12.60 -16.26 4.54
C ARG A 109 -12.81 -14.81 4.96
N LEU A 110 -11.91 -14.26 5.79
CA LEU A 110 -11.96 -12.84 6.18
C LEU A 110 -11.73 -11.92 4.98
N ALA A 111 -10.75 -12.24 4.10
CA ALA A 111 -10.48 -11.46 2.91
C ALA A 111 -11.70 -11.41 1.97
N ILE A 112 -12.39 -12.54 1.81
CA ILE A 112 -13.63 -12.62 1.03
C ILE A 112 -14.75 -11.85 1.74
N ALA A 113 -14.96 -12.06 3.05
CA ALA A 113 -16.01 -11.41 3.83
C ALA A 113 -15.93 -9.88 3.75
N GLN A 114 -14.71 -9.30 3.84
CA GLN A 114 -14.51 -7.87 3.68
C GLN A 114 -14.96 -7.32 2.32
N GLU A 115 -14.76 -8.09 1.25
CA GLU A 115 -15.15 -7.68 -0.10
C GLU A 115 -16.65 -7.82 -0.35
N LEU A 116 -17.35 -8.65 0.40
CA LEU A 116 -18.77 -8.93 0.22
C LEU A 116 -19.70 -8.02 1.01
N VAL A 117 -19.16 -7.20 1.89
CA VAL A 117 -19.95 -6.30 2.74
C VAL A 117 -20.96 -5.45 1.96
N ASN A 118 -20.63 -5.00 0.74
CA ASN A 118 -21.52 -4.20 -0.10
C ASN A 118 -22.39 -5.04 -1.05
N ASN A 119 -22.40 -6.36 -0.86
CA ASN A 119 -23.23 -7.31 -1.64
C ASN A 119 -23.11 -7.13 -3.17
N PRO A 120 -21.90 -7.22 -3.76
CA PRO A 120 -21.68 -6.95 -5.17
C PRO A 120 -22.33 -8.04 -6.03
N PRO A 121 -23.06 -7.70 -7.12
CA PRO A 121 -23.72 -8.69 -7.99
C PRO A 121 -22.74 -9.60 -8.74
N VAL A 122 -21.50 -9.18 -8.96
CA VAL A 122 -20.47 -9.98 -9.65
C VAL A 122 -19.23 -10.14 -8.78
N LEU A 123 -18.80 -11.38 -8.58
CA LEU A 123 -17.63 -11.74 -7.80
C LEU A 123 -16.58 -12.42 -8.68
N PHE A 124 -15.37 -11.90 -8.65
CA PHE A 124 -14.19 -12.53 -9.24
C PHE A 124 -13.24 -12.98 -8.13
N LEU A 125 -12.89 -14.27 -8.13
CA LEU A 125 -11.98 -14.84 -7.14
C LEU A 125 -10.82 -15.54 -7.85
N ASP A 126 -9.61 -15.11 -7.54
CA ASP A 126 -8.41 -15.73 -8.07
C ASP A 126 -7.87 -16.72 -7.03
N GLU A 127 -7.96 -18.00 -7.34
CA GLU A 127 -7.56 -19.14 -6.52
C GLU A 127 -8.07 -19.09 -5.05
N PRO A 128 -9.40 -19.03 -4.82
CA PRO A 128 -9.96 -18.89 -3.47
C PRO A 128 -9.69 -20.09 -2.55
N THR A 129 -9.22 -21.21 -3.09
CA THR A 129 -8.90 -22.45 -2.35
C THR A 129 -7.40 -22.72 -2.24
N SER A 130 -6.54 -21.89 -2.82
CA SER A 130 -5.09 -22.07 -2.77
C SER A 130 -4.55 -21.88 -1.35
N GLY A 131 -3.68 -22.81 -0.94
CA GLY A 131 -3.08 -22.79 0.41
C GLY A 131 -4.03 -23.17 1.54
N LEU A 132 -5.21 -23.72 1.23
CA LEU A 132 -6.18 -24.20 2.20
C LEU A 132 -6.18 -25.74 2.27
N ASP A 133 -6.48 -26.25 3.45
CA ASP A 133 -6.83 -27.65 3.63
C ASP A 133 -8.19 -27.99 2.96
N ASN A 134 -8.44 -29.28 2.75
CA ASN A 134 -9.64 -29.73 2.05
C ASN A 134 -10.95 -29.31 2.73
N VAL A 135 -10.98 -29.22 4.07
CA VAL A 135 -12.17 -28.85 4.83
C VAL A 135 -12.44 -27.35 4.65
N SER A 136 -11.42 -26.50 4.82
CA SER A 136 -11.54 -25.07 4.63
C SER A 136 -11.87 -24.70 3.18
N SER A 137 -11.29 -25.41 2.20
CA SER A 137 -11.61 -25.25 0.78
C SER A 137 -13.07 -25.56 0.48
N LEU A 138 -13.59 -26.66 1.04
CA LEU A 138 -14.98 -27.05 0.89
C LEU A 138 -15.93 -26.02 1.51
N MET A 139 -15.64 -25.56 2.73
CA MET A 139 -16.44 -24.51 3.41
C MET A 139 -16.48 -23.21 2.58
N CYS A 140 -15.33 -22.80 2.02
CA CYS A 140 -15.24 -21.61 1.17
C CYS A 140 -16.13 -21.76 -0.08
N VAL A 141 -15.99 -22.89 -0.80
CA VAL A 141 -16.78 -23.12 -2.03
C VAL A 141 -18.28 -23.26 -1.74
N GLN A 142 -18.66 -23.88 -0.62
CA GLN A 142 -20.06 -23.94 -0.19
C GLN A 142 -20.65 -22.55 0.09
N ALA A 143 -19.89 -21.67 0.74
CA ALA A 143 -20.33 -20.29 0.97
C ALA A 143 -20.50 -19.54 -0.36
N LEU A 144 -19.56 -19.68 -1.30
CA LEU A 144 -19.66 -19.09 -2.64
C LEU A 144 -20.84 -19.65 -3.44
N LYS A 145 -21.13 -20.95 -3.30
CA LYS A 145 -22.29 -21.58 -3.95
C LYS A 145 -23.62 -21.04 -3.41
N LYS A 146 -23.72 -20.81 -2.08
CA LYS A 146 -24.90 -20.16 -1.48
C LYS A 146 -25.12 -18.76 -2.06
N MET A 147 -24.05 -17.99 -2.28
CA MET A 147 -24.16 -16.69 -2.93
C MET A 147 -24.65 -16.78 -4.36
N ALA A 148 -24.14 -17.76 -5.13
CA ALA A 148 -24.63 -18.00 -6.50
C ALA A 148 -26.13 -18.32 -6.51
N PHE A 149 -26.62 -19.11 -5.57
CA PHE A 149 -28.08 -19.35 -5.40
C PHE A 149 -28.86 -18.10 -4.99
N ALA A 150 -28.23 -17.17 -4.27
CA ALA A 150 -28.83 -15.88 -3.92
C ALA A 150 -28.84 -14.87 -5.08
N GLY A 151 -28.39 -15.27 -6.29
CA GLY A 151 -28.47 -14.47 -7.52
C GLY A 151 -27.17 -13.76 -7.89
N HIS A 152 -26.04 -14.03 -7.21
CA HIS A 152 -24.74 -13.48 -7.57
C HIS A 152 -24.09 -14.26 -8.71
N THR A 153 -23.37 -13.56 -9.58
CA THR A 153 -22.48 -14.19 -10.56
C THR A 153 -21.12 -14.40 -9.94
N VAL A 154 -20.72 -15.64 -9.69
CA VAL A 154 -19.44 -16.00 -9.06
C VAL A 154 -18.52 -16.62 -10.09
N ILE A 155 -17.37 -15.99 -10.34
CA ILE A 155 -16.36 -16.43 -11.30
C ILE A 155 -15.05 -16.71 -10.54
N CYS A 156 -14.64 -18.00 -10.51
CA CYS A 156 -13.44 -18.42 -9.79
C CYS A 156 -12.38 -18.98 -10.74
N CYS A 157 -11.13 -18.55 -10.58
CA CYS A 157 -9.99 -19.30 -11.09
C CYS A 157 -9.61 -20.35 -10.05
N ILE A 158 -9.57 -21.62 -10.43
CA ILE A 158 -9.18 -22.72 -9.54
C ILE A 158 -8.18 -23.64 -10.26
N HIS A 159 -7.19 -24.11 -9.50
CA HIS A 159 -6.24 -25.09 -9.97
C HIS A 159 -6.60 -26.46 -9.37
N ALA A 160 -6.81 -27.49 -10.20
CA ALA A 160 -7.03 -28.89 -9.83
C ALA A 160 -7.82 -29.12 -8.51
N PRO A 161 -9.14 -28.79 -8.45
CA PRO A 161 -9.94 -29.01 -7.24
C PRO A 161 -10.22 -30.50 -7.05
N SER A 162 -10.43 -30.96 -5.79
CA SER A 162 -10.92 -32.32 -5.55
C SER A 162 -12.27 -32.56 -6.24
N ALA A 163 -12.60 -33.82 -6.57
CA ALA A 163 -13.85 -34.19 -7.26
C ALA A 163 -15.09 -33.64 -6.53
N LYS A 164 -15.07 -33.64 -5.18
CA LYS A 164 -16.15 -33.09 -4.37
C LYS A 164 -16.28 -31.57 -4.54
N ILE A 165 -15.18 -30.84 -4.57
CA ILE A 165 -15.18 -29.39 -4.79
C ILE A 165 -15.60 -29.09 -6.23
N PHE A 166 -15.14 -29.85 -7.20
CA PHE A 166 -15.46 -29.69 -8.60
C PHE A 166 -16.97 -29.80 -8.89
N SER A 167 -17.67 -30.70 -8.21
CA SER A 167 -19.12 -30.89 -8.36
C SER A 167 -19.99 -29.69 -7.88
N TYR A 168 -19.43 -28.74 -7.13
CA TYR A 168 -20.17 -27.52 -6.73
C TYR A 168 -20.28 -26.48 -7.83
N PHE A 169 -19.45 -26.56 -8.89
CA PHE A 169 -19.47 -25.59 -9.99
C PHE A 169 -20.51 -25.96 -11.05
N ASP A 170 -21.18 -24.95 -11.59
CA ASP A 170 -22.21 -25.14 -12.60
C ASP A 170 -21.61 -25.23 -14.02
N ARG A 171 -20.62 -24.35 -14.28
CA ARG A 171 -19.97 -24.24 -15.60
C ARG A 171 -18.46 -24.25 -15.46
N LEU A 172 -17.80 -24.82 -16.43
CA LEU A 172 -16.36 -24.88 -16.58
C LEU A 172 -15.94 -24.13 -17.84
N TYR A 173 -14.98 -23.21 -17.69
CA TYR A 173 -14.19 -22.65 -18.77
C TYR A 173 -12.74 -23.10 -18.59
N MET A 174 -12.28 -23.97 -19.49
CA MET A 174 -10.94 -24.55 -19.41
C MET A 174 -9.99 -23.87 -20.37
N VAL A 175 -8.83 -23.42 -19.84
CA VAL A 175 -7.81 -22.70 -20.61
C VAL A 175 -6.53 -23.52 -20.64
N SER A 176 -5.96 -23.70 -21.84
CA SER A 176 -4.64 -24.25 -22.06
C SER A 176 -3.87 -23.36 -23.03
N SER A 177 -2.64 -22.94 -22.66
CA SER A 177 -1.75 -22.10 -23.48
C SER A 177 -2.46 -20.90 -24.12
N GLY A 178 -3.33 -20.21 -23.34
CA GLY A 178 -4.09 -19.05 -23.77
C GLY A 178 -5.30 -19.35 -24.67
N ARG A 179 -5.65 -20.63 -24.90
CA ARG A 179 -6.77 -21.05 -25.74
C ARG A 179 -7.86 -21.73 -24.90
N CYS A 180 -9.13 -21.55 -25.28
CA CYS A 180 -10.25 -22.30 -24.70
C CYS A 180 -10.27 -23.72 -25.27
N ILE A 181 -10.28 -24.73 -24.41
CA ILE A 181 -10.40 -26.14 -24.80
C ILE A 181 -11.71 -26.76 -24.35
N TYR A 182 -12.45 -26.12 -23.44
CA TYR A 182 -13.80 -26.50 -23.04
C TYR A 182 -14.56 -25.29 -22.48
N ASN A 183 -15.79 -25.14 -22.88
CA ASN A 183 -16.73 -24.17 -22.31
C ASN A 183 -18.14 -24.81 -22.27
N GLY A 184 -18.54 -25.25 -21.08
CA GLY A 184 -19.82 -25.97 -20.91
C GLY A 184 -20.17 -26.23 -19.47
N ARG A 185 -21.20 -27.04 -19.25
CA ARG A 185 -21.58 -27.49 -17.90
C ARG A 185 -20.58 -28.51 -17.38
N VAL A 186 -20.40 -28.56 -16.04
CA VAL A 186 -19.45 -29.49 -15.41
C VAL A 186 -19.89 -30.95 -15.61
N ASP A 187 -21.19 -31.26 -15.56
CA ASP A 187 -21.77 -32.58 -15.78
C ASP A 187 -21.62 -33.08 -17.21
N GLU A 188 -21.50 -32.18 -18.19
CA GLU A 188 -21.32 -32.49 -19.61
C GLU A 188 -19.85 -32.73 -20.00
N LEU A 189 -18.88 -32.46 -19.12
CA LEU A 189 -17.46 -32.55 -19.42
C LEU A 189 -17.04 -33.96 -19.86
N ILE A 190 -17.38 -34.98 -19.08
CA ILE A 190 -16.97 -36.36 -19.34
C ILE A 190 -17.61 -36.89 -20.64
N PRO A 191 -18.93 -36.72 -20.90
CA PRO A 191 -19.53 -37.05 -22.20
C PRO A 191 -18.86 -36.33 -23.38
N PHE A 192 -18.51 -35.04 -23.22
CA PHE A 192 -17.84 -34.27 -24.27
C PHE A 192 -16.44 -34.83 -24.61
N LEU A 193 -15.65 -35.21 -23.61
CA LEU A 193 -14.34 -35.82 -23.81
C LEU A 193 -14.43 -37.21 -24.43
N ALA A 194 -15.38 -38.05 -23.97
CA ALA A 194 -15.59 -39.41 -24.47
C ALA A 194 -15.96 -39.41 -25.96
N GLN A 195 -16.80 -38.46 -26.43
CA GLN A 195 -17.14 -38.31 -27.85
C GLN A 195 -15.93 -38.03 -28.75
N ARG A 196 -14.82 -37.59 -28.16
CA ARG A 196 -13.55 -37.24 -28.85
C ARG A 196 -12.46 -38.27 -28.64
N GLY A 197 -12.83 -39.44 -28.10
CA GLY A 197 -11.91 -40.55 -27.84
C GLY A 197 -11.05 -40.39 -26.58
N LEU A 198 -11.38 -39.42 -25.71
CA LEU A 198 -10.67 -39.16 -24.45
C LEU A 198 -11.53 -39.72 -23.31
N HIS A 199 -11.22 -40.93 -22.88
CA HIS A 199 -11.97 -41.62 -21.84
C HIS A 199 -11.31 -41.40 -20.47
N CYS A 200 -12.05 -40.75 -19.54
CA CYS A 200 -11.60 -40.62 -18.18
C CYS A 200 -11.56 -41.99 -17.50
N PRO A 201 -10.42 -42.42 -16.89
CA PRO A 201 -10.34 -43.65 -16.16
C PRO A 201 -11.34 -43.74 -15.01
N GLU A 202 -11.82 -44.92 -14.69
CA GLU A 202 -12.64 -45.14 -13.50
C GLU A 202 -11.88 -44.70 -12.24
N TYR A 203 -12.57 -44.05 -11.32
CA TYR A 203 -12.01 -43.47 -10.09
C TYR A 203 -11.01 -42.32 -10.25
N HIS A 204 -10.79 -41.81 -11.46
CA HIS A 204 -9.98 -40.60 -11.68
C HIS A 204 -10.82 -39.35 -11.48
N ASN A 205 -10.20 -38.32 -10.89
CA ASN A 205 -10.89 -37.02 -10.72
C ASN A 205 -11.05 -36.33 -12.09
N PRO A 206 -12.27 -36.02 -12.52
CA PRO A 206 -12.49 -35.34 -13.82
C PRO A 206 -11.75 -34.02 -13.96
N ALA A 207 -11.54 -33.28 -12.85
CA ALA A 207 -10.81 -32.02 -12.85
C ALA A 207 -9.32 -32.23 -13.11
N ASP A 208 -8.73 -33.29 -12.53
CA ASP A 208 -7.30 -33.63 -12.75
C ASP A 208 -7.13 -34.15 -14.17
N TYR A 209 -8.01 -35.02 -14.65
CA TYR A 209 -7.96 -35.58 -15.99
C TYR A 209 -7.97 -34.51 -17.08
N ILE A 210 -8.88 -33.50 -17.01
CA ILE A 210 -8.86 -32.42 -17.99
C ILE A 210 -7.62 -31.51 -17.84
N CYS A 211 -7.06 -31.37 -16.64
CA CYS A 211 -5.80 -30.65 -16.44
C CYS A 211 -4.61 -31.39 -17.05
N GLU A 212 -4.59 -32.72 -17.00
CA GLU A 212 -3.57 -33.56 -17.66
C GLU A 212 -3.66 -33.42 -19.18
N ILE A 213 -4.87 -33.48 -19.77
CA ILE A 213 -5.09 -33.23 -21.20
C ILE A 213 -4.63 -31.82 -21.58
N ALA A 214 -4.85 -30.84 -20.71
CA ALA A 214 -4.47 -29.46 -20.93
C ALA A 214 -2.97 -29.17 -20.75
N SER A 215 -2.18 -30.13 -20.26
CA SER A 215 -0.74 -29.99 -20.11
C SER A 215 0.00 -30.05 -21.45
N GLU A 216 1.25 -29.54 -21.49
CA GLU A 216 2.06 -29.49 -22.73
C GLU A 216 2.36 -30.88 -23.32
N GLU A 217 2.34 -31.94 -22.52
CA GLU A 217 2.57 -33.31 -22.95
C GLU A 217 1.49 -33.81 -23.93
N HIS A 218 0.31 -33.18 -23.97
CA HIS A 218 -0.82 -33.55 -24.83
C HIS A 218 -1.22 -32.42 -25.81
N SER A 219 -0.23 -31.72 -26.38
CA SER A 219 -0.45 -30.55 -27.25
C SER A 219 -1.40 -30.81 -28.44
N ASP A 220 -1.33 -32.00 -29.06
CA ASP A 220 -2.17 -32.37 -30.19
C ASP A 220 -3.67 -32.42 -29.81
N HIS A 221 -3.99 -32.93 -28.62
CA HIS A 221 -5.37 -32.93 -28.12
C HIS A 221 -5.88 -31.54 -27.84
N CYS A 222 -5.03 -30.67 -27.26
CA CYS A 222 -5.36 -29.26 -26.98
C CYS A 222 -5.65 -28.49 -28.28
N GLU A 223 -4.88 -28.69 -29.35
CA GLU A 223 -5.14 -28.04 -30.64
C GLU A 223 -6.48 -28.48 -31.25
N ARG A 224 -6.77 -29.78 -31.26
CA ARG A 224 -8.03 -30.32 -31.75
C ARG A 224 -9.22 -29.80 -30.94
N LEU A 225 -9.18 -29.83 -29.61
CA LEU A 225 -10.24 -29.31 -28.77
C LEU A 225 -10.43 -27.80 -28.92
N SER A 226 -9.34 -27.04 -29.02
CA SER A 226 -9.40 -25.57 -29.17
C SER A 226 -9.97 -25.15 -30.55
N ALA A 227 -9.83 -25.97 -31.58
CA ALA A 227 -10.37 -25.66 -32.92
C ALA A 227 -11.90 -25.51 -32.91
N GLU A 228 -12.61 -26.24 -32.05
CA GLU A 228 -14.06 -26.17 -31.92
C GLU A 228 -14.57 -24.86 -31.30
N PHE A 229 -13.75 -24.25 -30.44
CA PHE A 229 -14.06 -22.97 -29.78
C PHE A 229 -13.44 -21.76 -30.46
N ARG A 230 -12.74 -21.95 -31.59
CA ARG A 230 -12.24 -20.83 -32.40
C ARG A 230 -13.40 -20.16 -33.14
N ILE A 231 -13.72 -18.95 -32.74
CA ILE A 231 -14.57 -18.07 -33.53
C ILE A 231 -13.70 -17.52 -34.67
N PRO A 232 -14.10 -17.70 -35.96
CA PRO A 232 -13.35 -17.12 -37.08
C PRO A 232 -13.25 -15.60 -36.93
N LEU A 233 -12.05 -15.03 -37.03
CA LEU A 233 -11.82 -13.58 -36.95
C LEU A 233 -12.67 -12.81 -38.00
N SER A 234 -13.01 -13.46 -39.14
CA SER A 234 -13.88 -12.90 -40.18
C SER A 234 -15.32 -12.66 -39.73
N SER A 235 -15.81 -13.41 -38.76
CA SER A 235 -17.17 -13.22 -38.22
C SER A 235 -17.25 -12.13 -37.17
N ALA A 236 -16.13 -11.78 -36.52
CA ALA A 236 -16.07 -10.66 -35.56
C ALA A 236 -16.09 -9.28 -36.26
N GLU A 237 -15.61 -9.19 -37.52
CA GLU A 237 -15.67 -7.97 -38.34
C GLU A 237 -17.04 -7.78 -39.05
N GLN A 238 -17.83 -8.83 -39.18
CA GLN A 238 -19.14 -8.79 -39.90
C GLN A 238 -20.36 -8.62 -38.98
N GLY A 239 -20.17 -8.19 -37.71
CA GLY A 239 -21.29 -7.91 -36.82
C GLY A 239 -22.22 -9.14 -36.66
N VAL A 240 -21.64 -10.33 -36.41
CA VAL A 240 -22.45 -11.54 -36.16
C VAL A 240 -23.36 -11.26 -34.98
N ASP A 241 -24.61 -11.29 -35.23
CA ASP A 241 -25.68 -11.16 -34.25
C ASP A 241 -25.57 -12.33 -33.25
N TYR A 242 -24.92 -12.14 -32.14
CA TYR A 242 -24.79 -13.10 -31.04
C TYR A 242 -26.09 -13.32 -30.28
N SER A 243 -27.21 -12.78 -30.78
CA SER A 243 -28.56 -12.97 -30.21
C SER A 243 -29.02 -14.42 -30.20
N SER A 244 -28.48 -15.27 -31.07
CA SER A 244 -28.91 -16.68 -31.21
C SER A 244 -28.20 -17.67 -30.27
N THR A 245 -27.12 -17.26 -29.58
CA THR A 245 -26.45 -18.07 -28.55
C THR A 245 -26.61 -17.52 -27.14
N THR A 246 -27.37 -16.46 -26.97
CA THR A 246 -27.62 -15.81 -25.67
C THR A 246 -28.72 -16.54 -24.93
N ILE A 247 -28.36 -17.28 -23.90
CA ILE A 247 -29.25 -17.92 -22.93
C ILE A 247 -30.04 -16.90 -22.09
N TYR A 248 -29.76 -15.61 -22.23
CA TYR A 248 -30.49 -14.52 -21.57
C TYR A 248 -30.72 -13.37 -22.55
N GLY A 249 -32.00 -13.17 -22.92
CA GLY A 249 -32.44 -11.97 -23.65
C GLY A 249 -32.17 -10.71 -22.83
N GLY A 250 -30.97 -10.15 -22.97
CA GLY A 250 -30.56 -8.92 -22.30
C GLY A 250 -31.35 -7.75 -22.88
N LYS A 251 -32.23 -7.13 -22.09
CA LYS A 251 -32.84 -5.84 -22.41
C LYS A 251 -31.75 -4.79 -22.44
N VAL A 252 -31.59 -4.12 -23.59
CA VAL A 252 -30.65 -2.97 -23.69
C VAL A 252 -31.07 -1.91 -22.69
N MET A 253 -30.17 -1.58 -21.75
CA MET A 253 -30.45 -0.58 -20.72
C MET A 253 -30.55 0.80 -21.32
N THR A 254 -31.59 1.53 -20.95
CA THR A 254 -31.74 2.94 -21.28
C THR A 254 -30.71 3.80 -20.49
N GLU A 255 -30.42 5.00 -20.98
CA GLU A 255 -29.53 5.93 -20.25
C GLU A 255 -30.06 6.27 -18.85
N GLN A 256 -31.37 6.29 -18.66
CA GLN A 256 -32.00 6.53 -17.37
C GLN A 256 -31.77 5.36 -16.40
N GLU A 257 -31.96 4.11 -16.83
CA GLU A 257 -31.68 2.91 -16.04
C GLU A 257 -30.19 2.82 -15.68
N ARG A 258 -29.29 3.21 -16.60
CA ARG A 258 -27.85 3.30 -16.35
C ARG A 258 -27.51 4.36 -15.29
N ALA A 259 -28.13 5.55 -15.39
CA ALA A 259 -27.94 6.62 -14.41
C ALA A 259 -28.47 6.24 -13.02
N GLU A 260 -29.58 5.50 -12.98
CA GLU A 260 -30.16 5.02 -11.74
C GLU A 260 -29.31 3.93 -11.08
N GLN A 261 -28.80 2.98 -11.85
CA GLN A 261 -27.81 2.00 -11.38
C GLN A 261 -26.51 2.68 -10.91
N TYR A 262 -26.03 3.69 -11.65
CA TYR A 262 -24.85 4.45 -11.24
C TYR A 262 -25.07 5.15 -9.90
N ARG A 263 -26.28 5.67 -9.63
CA ARG A 263 -26.67 6.26 -8.34
C ARG A 263 -26.76 5.19 -7.24
N MET A 264 -27.35 4.04 -7.52
CA MET A 264 -27.55 2.93 -6.58
C MET A 264 -26.20 2.38 -6.07
N TYR A 265 -25.22 2.17 -6.97
CA TYR A 265 -23.90 1.66 -6.60
C TYR A 265 -22.86 2.76 -6.28
N SER A 266 -23.24 4.04 -6.40
CA SER A 266 -22.39 5.18 -6.11
C SER A 266 -22.49 5.58 -4.64
N PHE A 267 -21.93 4.78 -3.74
CA PHE A 267 -21.84 5.14 -2.32
C PHE A 267 -20.88 6.31 -2.14
N LYS A 268 -21.42 7.53 -2.04
CA LYS A 268 -20.65 8.72 -1.70
C LYS A 268 -20.47 8.76 -0.18
N VAL A 269 -19.50 8.03 0.34
CA VAL A 269 -19.04 8.28 1.70
C VAL A 269 -18.47 9.69 1.77
N ASN A 270 -18.93 10.50 2.73
CA ASN A 270 -18.38 11.84 2.95
C ASN A 270 -16.86 11.74 3.14
N GLN A 271 -16.11 12.63 2.50
CA GLN A 271 -14.65 12.65 2.57
C GLN A 271 -14.14 12.72 4.03
N PHE A 272 -14.83 13.46 4.88
CA PHE A 272 -14.49 13.55 6.30
C PHE A 272 -14.68 12.21 7.03
N GLN A 273 -15.75 11.47 6.73
CA GLN A 273 -15.97 10.15 7.31
C GLN A 273 -14.91 9.15 6.83
N GLN A 274 -14.56 9.16 5.53
CA GLN A 274 -13.46 8.36 5.01
C GLN A 274 -12.15 8.67 5.74
N PHE A 275 -11.82 9.95 5.88
CA PHE A 275 -10.63 10.40 6.59
C PHE A 275 -10.60 9.90 8.04
N ARG A 276 -11.69 10.08 8.78
CA ARG A 276 -11.80 9.66 10.20
C ARG A 276 -11.61 8.15 10.37
N THR A 277 -12.28 7.34 9.54
CA THR A 277 -12.17 5.87 9.61
C THR A 277 -10.77 5.41 9.24
N LEU A 278 -10.18 5.98 8.18
CA LEU A 278 -8.82 5.67 7.74
C LEU A 278 -7.77 6.12 8.76
N LEU A 279 -7.95 7.30 9.37
CA LEU A 279 -7.07 7.80 10.42
C LEU A 279 -7.07 6.86 11.63
N ARG A 280 -8.26 6.45 12.10
CA ARG A 280 -8.42 5.46 13.20
C ARG A 280 -7.73 4.14 12.85
N ARG A 281 -7.88 3.67 11.61
CA ARG A 281 -7.27 2.44 11.12
C ARG A 281 -5.74 2.50 11.14
N CYS A 282 -5.16 3.53 10.52
CA CYS A 282 -3.72 3.74 10.49
C CYS A 282 -3.15 3.90 11.91
N TRP A 283 -3.84 4.66 12.77
CA TRP A 283 -3.46 4.85 14.17
C TRP A 283 -3.40 3.52 14.94
N LEU A 284 -4.44 2.69 14.80
CA LEU A 284 -4.47 1.36 15.42
C LEU A 284 -3.36 0.45 14.89
N SER A 285 -3.10 0.48 13.58
CA SER A 285 -2.03 -0.28 12.94
C SER A 285 -0.66 0.09 13.51
N ILE A 286 -0.39 1.38 13.68
CA ILE A 286 0.90 1.87 14.23
C ILE A 286 1.05 1.53 15.71
N ILE A 287 0.05 1.82 16.55
CA ILE A 287 0.13 1.58 18.00
C ILE A 287 0.28 0.09 18.30
N ARG A 288 -0.42 -0.76 17.57
CA ARG A 288 -0.39 -2.20 17.80
C ARG A 288 0.85 -2.89 17.24
N ASN A 289 1.56 -2.26 16.34
CA ASN A 289 2.89 -2.70 15.90
C ASN A 289 3.93 -2.39 16.99
N LYS A 290 3.82 -3.12 18.11
CA LYS A 290 4.65 -2.88 19.31
C LYS A 290 6.15 -3.01 19.01
N VAL A 291 6.53 -3.96 18.17
CA VAL A 291 7.93 -4.21 17.83
C VAL A 291 8.55 -3.00 17.14
N ALA A 292 7.91 -2.50 16.07
CA ALA A 292 8.43 -1.35 15.34
C ALA A 292 8.44 -0.07 16.21
N THR A 293 7.37 0.17 16.98
CA THR A 293 7.28 1.35 17.85
C THR A 293 8.29 1.31 18.99
N MET A 294 8.43 0.15 19.66
CA MET A 294 9.40 -0.04 20.75
C MET A 294 10.84 0.08 20.24
N LEU A 295 11.15 -0.51 19.09
CA LEU A 295 12.48 -0.43 18.48
C LEU A 295 12.85 1.01 18.14
N ARG A 296 11.90 1.81 17.63
CA ARG A 296 12.09 3.25 17.34
C ARG A 296 12.45 4.03 18.62
N VAL A 297 11.67 3.82 19.70
CA VAL A 297 11.91 4.51 20.98
C VAL A 297 13.25 4.09 21.59
N LEU A 298 13.56 2.79 21.62
CA LEU A 298 14.84 2.30 22.15
C LEU A 298 16.03 2.82 21.36
N ALA A 299 15.92 2.91 20.05
CA ALA A 299 16.97 3.44 19.20
C ALA A 299 17.24 4.93 19.49
N TYR A 300 16.20 5.76 19.60
CA TYR A 300 16.38 7.16 20.01
C TYR A 300 16.98 7.29 21.41
N ALA A 301 16.57 6.45 22.37
CA ALA A 301 17.15 6.45 23.71
C ALA A 301 18.64 6.06 23.70
N ALA A 302 19.01 5.04 22.95
CA ALA A 302 20.41 4.63 22.80
C ALA A 302 21.28 5.73 22.16
N PHE A 303 20.77 6.37 21.11
CA PHE A 303 21.46 7.50 20.48
C PHE A 303 21.53 8.73 21.38
N ALA A 304 20.53 8.97 22.25
CA ALA A 304 20.60 10.04 23.23
C ALA A 304 21.70 9.79 24.24
N VAL A 305 21.79 8.59 24.80
CA VAL A 305 22.87 8.20 25.71
C VAL A 305 24.24 8.35 25.04
N MET A 306 24.40 7.85 23.82
CA MET A 306 25.63 7.97 23.06
C MET A 306 26.00 9.43 22.80
N SER A 307 25.05 10.28 22.42
CA SER A 307 25.26 11.70 22.18
C SER A 307 25.66 12.42 23.46
N ILE A 308 25.05 12.10 24.61
CA ILE A 308 25.41 12.68 25.90
C ILE A 308 26.86 12.30 26.32
N VAL A 309 27.21 11.03 26.18
CA VAL A 309 28.54 10.53 26.54
C VAL A 309 29.65 11.18 25.69
N LEU A 310 29.39 11.32 24.38
CA LEU A 310 30.40 11.88 23.44
C LEU A 310 30.49 13.40 23.50
N PHE A 311 29.41 14.10 23.87
CA PHE A 311 29.29 15.54 23.75
C PHE A 311 28.85 16.21 25.06
N TYR A 312 29.33 15.69 26.18
CA TYR A 312 29.02 16.25 27.50
C TYR A 312 29.68 17.63 27.67
N ASP A 313 28.91 18.63 28.13
CA ASP A 313 29.36 20.01 28.48
C ASP A 313 30.17 20.75 27.39
N ILE A 314 29.82 20.55 26.10
CA ILE A 314 30.56 21.16 24.97
C ILE A 314 30.02 22.51 24.51
N GLY A 315 28.79 22.89 24.88
CA GLY A 315 28.07 24.04 24.28
C GLY A 315 28.41 25.39 24.96
N SER A 316 29.11 25.37 26.11
CA SER A 316 29.31 26.56 26.96
C SER A 316 30.61 27.30 26.67
N ARG A 317 31.63 26.69 26.01
CA ARG A 317 32.99 27.22 25.90
C ARG A 317 33.45 27.39 24.45
N ALA A 318 34.30 28.41 24.21
CA ALA A 318 34.89 28.67 22.90
C ALA A 318 35.81 27.52 22.41
N THR A 319 36.53 26.88 23.33
CA THR A 319 37.45 25.76 23.03
C THR A 319 36.74 24.52 22.48
N THR A 320 35.45 24.32 22.81
CA THR A 320 34.65 23.15 22.43
C THR A 320 33.65 23.41 21.29
N VAL A 321 33.63 24.60 20.72
CA VAL A 321 32.70 25.01 19.64
C VAL A 321 32.73 24.04 18.46
N VAL A 322 33.93 23.58 18.03
CA VAL A 322 34.06 22.64 16.92
C VAL A 322 33.35 21.30 17.21
N HIS A 323 33.37 20.85 18.48
CA HIS A 323 32.64 19.65 18.90
C HIS A 323 31.14 19.89 18.93
N SER A 324 30.69 21.09 19.28
CA SER A 324 29.28 21.47 19.27
C SER A 324 28.72 21.49 17.82
N VAL A 325 29.49 21.98 16.86
CA VAL A 325 29.13 21.92 15.42
C VAL A 325 29.01 20.47 14.95
N LYS A 326 29.88 19.56 15.40
CA LYS A 326 29.80 18.13 15.11
C LYS A 326 28.56 17.49 15.75
N LEU A 327 28.15 17.92 16.95
CA LEU A 327 26.91 17.43 17.59
C LEU A 327 25.70 17.70 16.70
N TYR A 328 25.55 18.90 16.11
CA TYR A 328 24.43 19.21 15.23
C TYR A 328 24.42 18.34 13.99
N PHE A 329 25.57 18.00 13.44
CA PHE A 329 25.66 17.04 12.34
C PHE A 329 25.19 15.64 12.77
N VAL A 330 25.57 15.16 13.94
CA VAL A 330 25.12 13.88 14.51
C VAL A 330 23.60 13.89 14.72
N VAL A 331 23.04 14.99 15.25
CA VAL A 331 21.58 15.15 15.41
C VAL A 331 20.88 15.00 14.08
N VAL A 332 21.36 15.67 13.03
CA VAL A 332 20.79 15.57 11.67
C VAL A 332 20.87 14.14 11.14
N CYS A 333 22.03 13.47 11.29
CA CYS A 333 22.19 12.08 10.87
C CYS A 333 21.18 11.15 11.57
N ILE A 334 21.04 11.28 12.89
CA ILE A 334 20.12 10.46 13.68
C ILE A 334 18.68 10.71 13.24
N CYS A 335 18.26 11.97 13.11
CA CYS A 335 16.90 12.31 12.67
C CYS A 335 16.56 11.70 11.31
N VAL A 336 17.46 11.78 10.35
CA VAL A 336 17.24 11.24 9.00
C VAL A 336 17.18 9.71 9.02
N VAL A 337 18.18 9.04 9.62
CA VAL A 337 18.27 7.57 9.63
C VAL A 337 17.09 6.95 10.37
N GLN A 338 16.75 7.49 11.54
CA GLN A 338 15.64 7.00 12.38
C GLN A 338 14.26 7.23 11.78
N THR A 339 14.17 8.11 10.78
CA THR A 339 12.92 8.35 10.06
C THR A 339 12.84 7.54 8.77
N VAL A 340 13.92 7.51 7.97
CA VAL A 340 13.94 6.83 6.67
C VAL A 340 13.78 5.32 6.83
N PHE A 341 14.57 4.70 7.71
CA PHE A 341 14.59 3.24 7.83
C PHE A 341 13.24 2.63 8.22
N PRO A 342 12.56 3.03 9.31
CA PRO A 342 11.27 2.46 9.66
C PRO A 342 10.20 2.71 8.60
N SER A 343 10.20 3.90 7.99
CA SER A 343 9.21 4.24 6.95
C SER A 343 9.35 3.38 5.69
N THR A 344 10.58 3.02 5.30
CA THR A 344 10.84 2.16 4.13
C THR A 344 10.45 0.70 4.38
N VAL A 345 10.41 0.24 5.62
CA VAL A 345 10.02 -1.13 5.97
C VAL A 345 8.49 -1.24 6.10
N VAL A 346 7.84 -0.29 6.78
CA VAL A 346 6.42 -0.38 7.13
C VAL A 346 5.52 -0.01 5.95
N PHE A 347 5.81 1.06 5.23
CA PHE A 347 4.92 1.59 4.20
C PHE A 347 4.65 0.64 3.02
N PRO A 348 5.61 -0.14 2.47
CA PRO A 348 5.32 -1.06 1.38
C PRO A 348 4.31 -2.16 1.74
N VAL A 349 4.24 -2.57 3.01
CA VAL A 349 3.22 -3.51 3.51
C VAL A 349 1.83 -2.87 3.43
N GLU A 350 1.69 -1.63 3.92
CA GLU A 350 0.46 -0.84 3.82
C GLU A 350 0.04 -0.64 2.35
N VAL A 351 0.99 -0.34 1.45
CA VAL A 351 0.71 -0.17 0.01
C VAL A 351 0.17 -1.45 -0.61
N SER A 352 0.58 -2.62 -0.14
CA SER A 352 0.07 -3.91 -0.66
C SER A 352 -1.43 -4.06 -0.39
N VAL A 353 -1.89 -3.67 0.80
CA VAL A 353 -3.32 -3.66 1.17
C VAL A 353 -4.06 -2.55 0.42
N LEU A 354 -3.45 -1.37 0.33
CA LEU A 354 -4.01 -0.23 -0.43
C LEU A 354 -4.32 -0.60 -1.89
N VAL A 355 -3.44 -1.36 -2.57
CA VAL A 355 -3.66 -1.83 -3.94
C VAL A 355 -4.95 -2.64 -4.04
N ARG A 356 -5.21 -3.56 -3.10
CA ARG A 356 -6.44 -4.35 -3.05
C ARG A 356 -7.67 -3.47 -2.88
N GLU A 357 -7.64 -2.59 -1.89
CA GLU A 357 -8.77 -1.73 -1.53
C GLU A 357 -9.11 -0.69 -2.62
N GLN A 358 -8.08 -0.16 -3.29
CA GLN A 358 -8.26 0.78 -4.40
C GLN A 358 -8.82 0.10 -5.66
N ARG A 359 -8.45 -1.16 -5.93
CA ARG A 359 -9.05 -1.96 -7.02
C ARG A 359 -10.54 -2.14 -6.82
N ASN A 360 -10.97 -2.38 -5.59
CA ASN A 360 -12.38 -2.56 -5.23
C ASN A 360 -13.08 -1.24 -4.83
N CYS A 361 -12.48 -0.09 -5.16
CA CYS A 361 -13.07 1.25 -5.00
C CYS A 361 -13.59 1.56 -3.59
N TRP A 362 -12.87 1.15 -2.52
CA TRP A 362 -13.35 1.31 -1.15
C TRP A 362 -13.40 2.78 -0.70
N TYR A 363 -12.40 3.59 -1.09
CA TYR A 363 -12.26 5.00 -0.70
C TYR A 363 -11.36 5.78 -1.66
N GLY A 364 -11.32 7.11 -1.51
CA GLY A 364 -10.46 7.98 -2.30
C GLY A 364 -9.00 7.96 -1.84
N LEU A 365 -8.06 7.81 -2.78
CA LEU A 365 -6.62 7.80 -2.50
C LEU A 365 -6.14 9.04 -1.73
N LYS A 366 -6.73 10.23 -2.01
CA LYS A 366 -6.39 11.47 -1.31
C LYS A 366 -6.64 11.38 0.19
N MET A 367 -7.80 10.81 0.59
CA MET A 367 -8.17 10.67 2.01
C MET A 367 -7.27 9.68 2.74
N TYR A 368 -6.87 8.58 2.08
CA TYR A 368 -5.91 7.64 2.63
C TYR A 368 -4.54 8.29 2.87
N TYR A 369 -4.00 8.98 1.86
CA TYR A 369 -2.68 9.61 1.95
C TYR A 369 -2.62 10.66 3.06
N LEU A 370 -3.70 11.45 3.20
CA LEU A 370 -3.83 12.44 4.26
C LEU A 370 -3.97 11.79 5.64
N ALA A 371 -4.80 10.75 5.75
CA ALA A 371 -5.00 10.02 7.01
C ALA A 371 -3.70 9.34 7.48
N TYR A 372 -2.95 8.74 6.58
CA TYR A 372 -1.66 8.13 6.89
C TYR A 372 -0.66 9.17 7.40
N TYR A 373 -0.57 10.32 6.74
CA TYR A 373 0.29 11.43 7.19
C TYR A 373 -0.03 11.86 8.63
N PHE A 374 -1.30 12.16 8.92
CA PHE A 374 -1.69 12.57 10.27
C PHE A 374 -1.56 11.47 11.32
N ALA A 375 -1.70 10.20 10.93
CA ALA A 375 -1.50 9.07 11.83
C ALA A 375 -0.03 8.92 12.25
N GLU A 376 0.91 9.11 11.33
CA GLU A 376 2.35 8.98 11.59
C GLU A 376 2.94 10.20 12.33
N LEU A 377 2.32 11.38 12.24
CA LEU A 377 2.86 12.63 12.77
C LEU A 377 3.21 12.58 14.27
N PRO A 378 2.39 12.05 15.19
CA PRO A 378 2.76 11.93 16.59
C PRO A 378 3.96 11.00 16.84
N PHE A 379 4.06 9.93 16.04
CA PHE A 379 5.17 8.95 16.13
C PHE A 379 6.48 9.47 15.54
N LEU A 380 6.43 10.59 14.84
CA LEU A 380 7.59 11.35 14.39
C LEU A 380 7.94 12.43 15.41
N VAL A 381 6.97 13.22 15.85
CA VAL A 381 7.19 14.38 16.72
C VAL A 381 7.65 13.97 18.12
N VAL A 382 6.97 13.00 18.75
CA VAL A 382 7.23 12.65 20.17
C VAL A 382 8.64 12.08 20.38
N PRO A 383 9.14 11.08 19.62
CA PRO A 383 10.48 10.55 19.82
C PRO A 383 11.59 11.59 19.58
N VAL A 384 11.44 12.43 18.56
CA VAL A 384 12.40 13.52 18.26
C VAL A 384 12.42 14.55 19.37
N SER A 385 11.24 14.93 19.91
CA SER A 385 11.14 15.88 21.02
C SER A 385 11.80 15.34 22.29
N LEU A 386 11.60 14.07 22.59
CA LEU A 386 12.23 13.39 23.73
C LEU A 386 13.76 13.31 23.55
N TYR A 387 14.22 12.97 22.36
CA TYR A 387 15.64 12.93 22.01
C TYR A 387 16.28 14.30 22.17
N MET A 388 15.73 15.34 21.56
CA MET A 388 16.25 16.72 21.66
C MET A 388 16.24 17.23 23.11
N GLY A 389 15.17 16.98 23.86
CA GLY A 389 15.08 17.35 25.28
C GLY A 389 16.14 16.64 26.14
N ALA A 390 16.40 15.36 25.87
CA ALA A 390 17.37 14.57 26.61
C ALA A 390 18.81 15.04 26.38
N ILE A 391 19.18 15.44 25.15
CA ILE A 391 20.55 15.84 24.84
C ILE A 391 20.85 17.33 25.15
N TYR A 392 19.84 18.20 25.16
CA TYR A 392 19.98 19.65 25.19
C TYR A 392 20.72 20.14 26.44
N TYR A 393 20.27 19.73 27.61
CA TYR A 393 20.86 20.14 28.89
C TYR A 393 22.26 19.54 29.16
N PRO A 394 22.46 18.20 29.01
CA PRO A 394 23.78 17.61 29.29
C PRO A 394 24.88 18.09 28.34
N THR A 395 24.54 18.55 27.15
CA THR A 395 25.49 19.09 26.17
C THR A 395 25.74 20.61 26.36
N ALA A 396 25.17 21.21 27.41
CA ALA A 396 25.30 22.62 27.77
C ALA A 396 24.92 23.61 26.65
N GLN A 397 23.83 23.30 25.92
CA GLN A 397 23.30 24.20 24.88
C GLN A 397 22.69 25.48 25.48
N PRO A 398 22.54 26.58 24.71
CA PRO A 398 22.01 27.85 25.23
C PRO A 398 20.67 27.67 25.93
N GLN A 399 20.52 28.15 27.16
CA GLN A 399 19.32 27.94 27.99
C GLN A 399 18.12 28.82 27.60
N GLU A 400 18.15 29.45 26.43
CA GLU A 400 17.05 30.25 25.90
C GLU A 400 15.96 29.35 25.27
N LEU A 401 14.74 29.35 25.81
CA LEU A 401 13.64 28.49 25.39
C LEU A 401 13.34 28.61 23.89
N TRP A 402 13.41 29.81 23.32
CA TRP A 402 13.15 30.02 21.91
C TRP A 402 14.20 29.32 21.01
N ARG A 403 15.47 29.23 21.43
CA ARG A 403 16.52 28.52 20.69
C ARG A 403 16.25 27.02 20.70
N PHE A 404 15.88 26.47 21.86
CA PHE A 404 15.45 25.08 21.95
C PHE A 404 14.25 24.79 21.04
N ALA A 405 13.24 25.67 21.08
CA ALA A 405 12.06 25.53 20.23
C ALA A 405 12.39 25.59 18.73
N ALA A 406 13.28 26.50 18.32
CA ALA A 406 13.75 26.59 16.93
C ALA A 406 14.51 25.32 16.51
N MET A 407 15.45 24.84 17.33
CA MET A 407 16.20 23.60 17.05
C MET A 407 15.26 22.38 16.95
N LEU A 408 14.29 22.29 17.86
CA LEU A 408 13.28 21.23 17.84
C LEU A 408 12.44 21.29 16.55
N LEU A 409 12.03 22.51 16.15
CA LEU A 409 11.26 22.73 14.93
C LEU A 409 12.04 22.28 13.68
N PHE A 410 13.34 22.61 13.57
CA PHE A 410 14.17 22.15 12.47
C PHE A 410 14.35 20.63 12.47
N SER A 411 14.52 20.01 13.63
CA SER A 411 14.65 18.56 13.76
C SER A 411 13.37 17.83 13.35
N ILE A 412 12.20 18.34 13.75
CA ILE A 412 10.90 17.79 13.34
C ILE A 412 10.69 17.96 11.83
N GLN A 413 10.98 19.16 11.29
CA GLN A 413 10.83 19.45 9.87
C GLN A 413 11.74 18.58 9.02
N LEU A 414 12.99 18.36 9.45
CA LEU A 414 13.94 17.45 8.82
C LEU A 414 13.41 16.01 8.75
N CYS A 415 12.84 15.53 9.85
CA CYS A 415 12.19 14.22 9.88
C CYS A 415 10.99 14.16 8.92
N GLY A 416 10.21 15.24 8.81
CA GLY A 416 9.09 15.35 7.85
C GLY A 416 9.54 15.19 6.41
N VAL A 417 10.60 15.92 6.00
CA VAL A 417 11.18 15.79 4.64
C VAL A 417 11.71 14.38 4.41
N SER A 418 12.46 13.84 5.38
CA SER A 418 13.05 12.50 5.31
C SER A 418 11.98 11.41 5.15
N GLN A 419 10.87 11.52 5.89
CA GLN A 419 9.71 10.65 5.76
C GLN A 419 9.06 10.78 4.37
N ALA A 420 8.89 12.00 3.87
CA ALA A 420 8.31 12.24 2.54
C ALA A 420 9.12 11.55 1.43
N ILE A 421 10.46 11.60 1.50
CA ILE A 421 11.35 10.89 0.59
C ILE A 421 11.17 9.37 0.74
N ALA A 422 11.21 8.86 1.96
CA ALA A 422 11.07 7.44 2.25
C ALA A 422 9.74 6.87 1.72
N LEU A 423 8.62 7.57 1.95
CA LEU A 423 7.31 7.18 1.44
C LEU A 423 7.24 7.22 -0.09
N SER A 424 7.85 8.23 -0.72
CA SER A 424 7.88 8.38 -2.18
C SER A 424 8.63 7.22 -2.86
N VAL A 425 9.77 6.83 -2.30
CA VAL A 425 10.54 5.66 -2.77
C VAL A 425 9.77 4.37 -2.51
N SER A 426 9.24 4.21 -1.31
CA SER A 426 8.49 3.01 -0.90
C SER A 426 7.19 2.83 -1.68
N ALA A 427 6.62 3.92 -2.19
CA ALA A 427 5.46 3.85 -3.08
C ALA A 427 5.73 3.05 -4.36
N LEU A 428 6.96 2.97 -4.86
CA LEU A 428 7.33 2.24 -6.07
C LEU A 428 8.01 0.89 -5.80
N CYS A 429 8.58 0.72 -4.61
CA CYS A 429 9.44 -0.42 -4.25
C CYS A 429 8.68 -1.52 -3.50
N THR A 430 9.28 -2.70 -3.44
CA THR A 430 8.89 -3.79 -2.52
C THR A 430 9.54 -3.55 -1.15
N VAL A 431 9.10 -4.28 -0.11
CA VAL A 431 9.69 -4.20 1.24
C VAL A 431 11.21 -4.41 1.21
N GLN A 432 11.68 -5.38 0.43
CA GLN A 432 13.10 -5.74 0.35
C GLN A 432 13.95 -4.68 -0.37
N SER A 433 13.41 -4.01 -1.39
CA SER A 433 14.15 -3.05 -2.20
C SER A 433 14.03 -1.60 -1.71
N ALA A 434 13.02 -1.27 -0.91
CA ALA A 434 12.74 0.11 -0.52
C ALA A 434 13.89 0.76 0.26
N ALA A 435 14.45 0.07 1.25
CA ALA A 435 15.59 0.58 2.01
C ALA A 435 16.86 0.69 1.14
N ALA A 436 17.14 -0.33 0.31
CA ALA A 436 18.28 -0.35 -0.60
C ALA A 436 18.26 0.80 -1.62
N VAL A 437 17.09 1.30 -2.00
CA VAL A 437 16.92 2.44 -2.93
C VAL A 437 16.90 3.77 -2.17
N ALA A 438 16.28 3.84 -0.99
CA ALA A 438 16.12 5.09 -0.25
C ALA A 438 17.44 5.65 0.27
N PHE A 439 18.35 4.81 0.81
CA PHE A 439 19.62 5.28 1.35
C PHE A 439 20.55 5.90 0.31
N PRO A 440 20.78 5.32 -0.88
CA PRO A 440 21.55 5.97 -1.95
C PRO A 440 20.96 7.31 -2.43
N ILE A 441 19.64 7.50 -2.35
CA ILE A 441 18.99 8.77 -2.70
C ILE A 441 19.26 9.84 -1.63
N VAL A 442 19.26 9.45 -0.37
CA VAL A 442 19.43 10.37 0.77
C VAL A 442 20.91 10.67 1.06
N SER A 443 21.82 9.70 0.84
CA SER A 443 23.25 9.85 1.20
C SER A 443 23.97 11.04 0.56
N PRO A 444 23.73 11.45 -0.70
CA PRO A 444 24.38 12.64 -1.26
C PRO A 444 24.01 13.93 -0.51
N ALA A 445 22.81 14.01 0.08
CA ALA A 445 22.39 15.17 0.84
C ALA A 445 23.29 15.43 2.06
N PHE A 446 23.86 14.39 2.67
CA PHE A 446 24.82 14.52 3.76
C PHE A 446 26.18 15.07 3.30
N MET A 447 26.64 14.71 2.10
CA MET A 447 27.90 15.21 1.55
C MET A 447 27.84 16.72 1.32
N PHE A 448 26.67 17.22 0.93
CA PHE A 448 26.43 18.64 0.64
C PHE A 448 25.74 19.39 1.79
N CYS A 449 25.84 18.91 3.03
CA CYS A 449 25.21 19.55 4.19
C CYS A 449 25.99 20.75 4.76
N GLY A 450 27.21 21.02 4.27
CA GLY A 450 28.07 22.09 4.78
C GLY A 450 28.96 21.69 5.97
N ALA A 451 28.73 20.54 6.61
CA ALA A 451 29.53 20.07 7.72
C ALA A 451 30.96 19.60 7.29
N PHE A 452 31.09 19.02 6.09
CA PHE A 452 32.36 18.54 5.54
C PHE A 452 33.09 19.62 4.74
N ALA A 453 32.35 20.37 3.91
CA ALA A 453 32.89 21.44 3.08
C ALA A 453 31.91 22.62 3.09
N PRO A 454 32.27 23.76 3.71
CA PRO A 454 31.48 24.98 3.64
C PRO A 454 31.25 25.40 2.18
N ARG A 455 30.08 25.97 1.90
CA ARG A 455 29.68 26.38 0.54
C ARG A 455 30.75 27.22 -0.18
N GLN A 456 31.47 28.06 0.58
CA GLN A 456 32.50 28.94 0.04
C GLN A 456 33.72 28.21 -0.52
N MET A 457 34.00 26.97 -0.06
CA MET A 457 35.10 26.13 -0.55
C MET A 457 34.71 25.30 -1.79
N LEU A 458 33.40 25.21 -2.09
CA LEU A 458 32.91 24.43 -3.22
C LEU A 458 33.05 25.22 -4.52
N LYS A 459 33.43 24.51 -5.59
CA LYS A 459 33.48 25.10 -6.93
C LYS A 459 32.08 25.48 -7.41
N PRO A 460 31.90 26.56 -8.22
CA PRO A 460 30.60 27.09 -8.63
C PRO A 460 29.67 26.06 -9.29
N TYR A 461 30.24 25.12 -10.05
CA TYR A 461 29.43 24.08 -10.73
C TYR A 461 28.90 22.99 -9.80
N VAL A 462 29.33 22.93 -8.52
CA VAL A 462 28.85 21.97 -7.51
C VAL A 462 28.08 22.68 -6.39
N SER A 463 28.33 23.97 -6.17
CA SER A 463 27.76 24.73 -5.04
C SER A 463 26.22 24.76 -5.01
N TRP A 464 25.58 24.65 -6.19
CA TRP A 464 24.11 24.58 -6.26
C TRP A 464 23.52 23.32 -5.59
N LEU A 465 24.30 22.23 -5.48
CA LEU A 465 23.87 21.00 -4.78
C LEU A 465 23.61 21.22 -3.30
N THR A 466 24.28 22.19 -2.67
CA THR A 466 24.00 22.57 -1.28
C THR A 466 22.59 23.15 -1.13
N GLU A 467 22.08 23.87 -2.12
CA GLU A 467 20.73 24.41 -2.13
C GLU A 467 19.65 23.33 -2.30
N VAL A 468 19.97 22.25 -2.99
CA VAL A 468 19.06 21.10 -3.16
C VAL A 468 19.08 20.18 -1.93
N SER A 469 20.15 20.25 -1.13
CA SER A 469 20.27 19.39 0.05
C SER A 469 19.37 19.86 1.19
N PHE A 470 18.30 19.10 1.47
CA PHE A 470 17.45 19.35 2.64
C PHE A 470 18.21 19.24 3.96
N VAL A 471 19.24 18.41 4.00
CA VAL A 471 20.12 18.23 5.16
C VAL A 471 20.91 19.52 5.41
N ASN A 472 21.37 20.21 4.36
CA ASN A 472 22.06 21.49 4.47
C ASN A 472 21.20 22.58 5.13
N HIS A 473 19.94 22.71 4.70
CA HIS A 473 19.03 23.70 5.26
C HIS A 473 18.69 23.41 6.73
N ALA A 474 18.49 22.15 7.10
CA ALA A 474 18.27 21.77 8.50
C ALA A 474 19.51 22.00 9.37
N TYR A 475 20.67 21.59 8.90
CA TYR A 475 21.94 21.76 9.61
C TYR A 475 22.27 23.25 9.84
N ASN A 476 22.17 24.08 8.80
CA ASN A 476 22.40 25.51 8.91
C ASN A 476 21.34 26.18 9.77
N GLY A 477 20.08 25.76 9.71
CA GLY A 477 19.02 26.20 10.60
C GLY A 477 19.32 25.92 12.07
N LEU A 478 19.87 24.74 12.39
CA LEU A 478 20.35 24.41 13.75
C LEU A 478 21.52 25.31 14.18
N LEU A 479 22.49 25.54 13.30
CA LEU A 479 23.64 26.42 13.60
C LEU A 479 23.20 27.87 13.86
N VAL A 480 22.34 28.43 13.00
CA VAL A 480 21.83 29.80 13.19
C VAL A 480 20.95 29.90 14.44
N SER A 481 20.20 28.85 14.79
CA SER A 481 19.42 28.80 16.03
C SER A 481 20.32 28.77 17.26
N ALA A 482 21.49 28.11 17.17
CA ALA A 482 22.45 28.02 18.27
C ALA A 482 23.33 29.26 18.44
N TYR A 483 23.86 29.80 17.35
CA TYR A 483 24.91 30.82 17.35
C TYR A 483 24.46 32.18 16.81
N GLY A 484 23.33 32.28 16.16
CA GLY A 484 22.79 33.53 15.59
C GLY A 484 22.12 34.44 16.63
N TYR A 485 21.53 35.51 16.10
CA TYR A 485 20.68 36.45 16.86
C TYR A 485 21.33 37.03 18.11
N GLY A 486 22.59 37.52 17.99
CA GLY A 486 23.25 38.24 19.05
C GLY A 486 23.64 37.37 20.26
N ARG A 487 23.96 36.10 20.06
CA ARG A 487 24.53 35.25 21.13
C ARG A 487 25.77 35.91 21.68
N ALA A 488 25.88 35.98 23.02
CA ALA A 488 27.05 36.52 23.70
C ALA A 488 28.32 35.74 23.34
N LYS A 489 29.46 36.39 23.37
CA LYS A 489 30.78 35.76 23.19
C LYS A 489 30.97 34.60 24.18
N LEU A 490 31.55 33.53 23.67
CA LEU A 490 31.79 32.33 24.47
C LEU A 490 33.02 32.53 25.35
N PRO A 491 32.99 32.09 26.61
CA PRO A 491 34.13 32.15 27.48
C PRO A 491 35.30 31.33 26.90
N CYS A 492 36.48 31.93 26.92
CA CYS A 492 37.73 31.33 26.46
C CYS A 492 38.57 30.96 27.67
N ASP A 493 38.89 29.69 27.81
CA ASP A 493 39.74 29.17 28.90
C ASP A 493 41.22 29.10 28.49
N ASP A 494 41.55 29.28 27.20
CA ASP A 494 42.90 29.22 26.63
C ASP A 494 43.43 30.62 26.27
N PHE A 495 44.73 30.73 26.03
CA PHE A 495 45.39 31.99 25.64
C PHE A 495 44.89 32.59 24.33
N ILE A 496 44.41 31.74 23.39
CA ILE A 496 43.83 32.14 22.09
C ILE A 496 42.70 31.21 21.75
N CYS A 497 41.50 31.76 21.59
CA CYS A 497 40.35 31.04 21.06
C CYS A 497 40.02 31.55 19.65
N VAL A 498 40.03 30.65 18.67
CA VAL A 498 39.77 31.01 17.28
C VAL A 498 38.26 31.28 17.02
N TYR A 499 37.38 30.77 17.89
CA TYR A 499 35.93 30.83 17.70
C TYR A 499 35.20 31.35 18.93
N ASP A 500 35.67 32.47 19.53
CA ASP A 500 35.02 33.11 20.68
C ASP A 500 33.79 33.93 20.26
N ASP A 501 33.79 34.44 19.03
CA ASP A 501 32.66 35.20 18.46
C ASP A 501 31.71 34.29 17.64
N PRO A 502 30.47 34.07 18.11
CA PRO A 502 29.48 33.29 17.39
C PRO A 502 29.14 33.81 15.96
N ALA A 503 29.25 35.15 15.74
CA ALA A 503 29.00 35.75 14.45
C ALA A 503 30.07 35.37 13.41
N GLU A 504 31.34 35.34 13.84
CA GLU A 504 32.46 34.92 12.99
C GLU A 504 32.35 33.44 12.61
N LEU A 505 31.95 32.57 13.55
CA LEU A 505 31.67 31.17 13.27
C LEU A 505 30.62 30.99 12.17
N LEU A 506 29.52 31.76 12.21
CA LEU A 506 28.46 31.69 11.17
C LEU A 506 28.96 32.19 9.82
N GLN A 507 29.85 33.17 9.78
CA GLN A 507 30.48 33.61 8.52
C GLN A 507 31.39 32.53 7.93
N ILE A 508 32.23 31.88 8.76
CA ILE A 508 33.12 30.80 8.32
C ILE A 508 32.32 29.59 7.79
N THR A 509 31.22 29.27 8.43
CA THR A 509 30.32 28.17 7.96
C THR A 509 29.47 28.56 6.74
N GLY A 510 29.48 29.85 6.34
CA GLY A 510 28.73 30.35 5.20
C GLY A 510 27.22 30.45 5.45
N THR A 511 26.81 30.55 6.71
CA THR A 511 25.41 30.59 7.13
C THR A 511 24.93 31.96 7.58
N GLY A 512 25.85 32.95 7.71
CA GLY A 512 25.57 34.26 8.31
C GLY A 512 24.58 35.15 7.53
N ASP A 513 24.32 34.86 6.25
CA ASP A 513 23.55 35.74 5.36
C ASP A 513 22.05 35.45 5.37
N ARG A 514 21.59 34.31 5.96
CA ARG A 514 20.20 33.88 5.94
C ARG A 514 19.58 33.81 7.32
N THR A 515 18.29 34.09 7.39
CA THR A 515 17.48 34.03 8.60
C THR A 515 16.96 32.63 8.90
N ILE A 516 16.62 32.33 10.16
CA ILE A 516 15.93 31.09 10.56
C ILE A 516 14.69 30.82 9.71
N HIS A 517 13.91 31.87 9.44
CA HIS A 517 12.65 31.75 8.69
C HIS A 517 12.88 31.29 7.25
N GLU A 518 13.93 31.75 6.59
CA GLU A 518 14.26 31.35 5.22
C GLU A 518 14.61 29.86 5.14
N PHE A 519 15.49 29.38 6.02
CA PHE A 519 15.83 27.97 6.07
C PHE A 519 14.61 27.08 6.35
N TRP A 520 13.74 27.51 7.28
CA TRP A 520 12.55 26.75 7.62
C TRP A 520 11.54 26.72 6.47
N LEU A 521 11.27 27.85 5.81
CA LEU A 521 10.35 27.93 4.67
C LEU A 521 10.82 27.08 3.49
N ILE A 522 12.13 27.04 3.22
CA ILE A 522 12.70 26.17 2.18
C ILE A 522 12.41 24.70 2.52
N LEU A 523 12.63 24.27 3.76
CA LEU A 523 12.35 22.89 4.18
C LEU A 523 10.86 22.55 4.08
N VAL A 524 9.96 23.46 4.45
CA VAL A 524 8.50 23.28 4.31
C VAL A 524 8.12 23.14 2.83
N ALA A 525 8.68 23.99 1.96
CA ALA A 525 8.43 23.92 0.53
C ALA A 525 8.96 22.60 -0.08
N MET A 526 10.14 22.15 0.33
CA MET A 526 10.71 20.86 -0.09
C MET A 526 9.84 19.69 0.37
N GLU A 527 9.39 19.69 1.63
CA GLU A 527 8.49 18.65 2.15
C GLU A 527 7.20 18.60 1.33
N ALA A 528 6.55 19.74 1.11
CA ALA A 528 5.31 19.83 0.35
C ALA A 528 5.50 19.30 -1.09
N ALA A 529 6.57 19.72 -1.77
CA ALA A 529 6.88 19.25 -3.13
C ALA A 529 7.10 17.73 -3.20
N ILE A 530 7.88 17.18 -2.26
CA ILE A 530 8.17 15.74 -2.22
C ILE A 530 6.91 14.93 -1.86
N ARG A 531 6.05 15.43 -0.96
CA ARG A 531 4.77 14.79 -0.64
C ARG A 531 3.82 14.78 -1.83
N ILE A 532 3.74 15.87 -2.58
CA ILE A 532 2.96 15.93 -3.82
C ILE A 532 3.51 14.92 -4.84
N LEU A 533 4.81 14.88 -5.03
CA LEU A 533 5.46 13.89 -5.89
C LEU A 533 5.14 12.45 -5.43
N GLY A 534 5.26 12.16 -4.14
CA GLY A 534 4.95 10.85 -3.56
C GLY A 534 3.50 10.43 -3.80
N PHE A 535 2.55 11.36 -3.68
CA PHE A 535 1.15 11.10 -4.03
C PHE A 535 0.98 10.71 -5.50
N PHE A 536 1.63 11.42 -6.44
CA PHE A 536 1.56 11.09 -7.86
C PHE A 536 2.27 9.76 -8.18
N LEU A 537 3.40 9.46 -7.55
CA LEU A 537 4.09 8.17 -7.69
C LEU A 537 3.22 7.01 -7.20
N LEU A 538 2.53 7.18 -6.06
CA LEU A 538 1.59 6.20 -5.54
C LEU A 538 0.40 6.00 -6.50
N ARG A 539 -0.17 7.08 -7.01
CA ARG A 539 -1.23 7.04 -8.02
C ARG A 539 -0.78 6.33 -9.30
N PHE A 540 0.44 6.61 -9.76
CA PHE A 540 1.02 5.95 -10.94
C PHE A 540 1.21 4.45 -10.73
N ARG A 541 1.70 4.03 -9.54
CA ARG A 541 1.81 2.60 -9.20
C ARG A 541 0.46 1.90 -9.22
N LEU A 542 -0.57 2.55 -8.66
CA LEU A 542 -1.93 2.01 -8.66
C LEU A 542 -2.49 1.88 -10.07
N ALA A 543 -2.26 2.88 -10.93
CA ALA A 543 -2.66 2.86 -12.33
C ALA A 543 -1.89 1.82 -13.18
N ARG A 544 -0.62 1.55 -12.87
CA ARG A 544 0.21 0.57 -13.61
C ARG A 544 -0.08 -0.89 -13.25
N LYS A 545 -0.56 -1.15 -12.04
CA LYS A 545 -0.97 -2.49 -11.59
C LYS A 545 -2.46 -2.78 -11.84
N THR A 546 -3.14 -1.79 -12.40
CA THR A 546 -4.41 -1.93 -13.09
C THR A 546 -4.13 -1.97 -14.58
#